data_8220694ea65bcac74a94109e119b4c62
#
_entry.id   8220694ea65bcac74a94109e119b4c62
#
_cell.length_a   1.000
_cell.length_b   1.000
_cell.length_c   1.000
_cell.angle_alpha   90.00
_cell.angle_beta   90.00
_cell.angle_gamma   90.00
#
_symmetry.space_group_name_H-M   'P 1'
#
loop_
_entity.id
_entity.type
_entity.pdbx_description
1 polymer ?
#
loop_
_entity_poly.entity_id
_entity_poly.type
_entity_poly.pdbx_seq_one_letter_code
_entity_poly.pdbx_strand_id
1 'polypeptide(L)'
;KCIVGGPAVNHKLLEFGKFLKNEDELLKEIGLLNNNKERVLDFSDYKNYFIPEIVVPIKTVNTCYYQKCSFCTHHGNLKYEEFSLDEIKESLVKSKAKKVFLIDDMNHKVRLLKIAKIMKELNIEWMCQLKPDKTWDEETLKELYLSGLRVVLWGVESGSNRILKLIKKGTNVEDIEEVLKNSKEMGIKNVVYMIFGFPSESEEEFLESVIFLERNSNNIDLVSPATFGLQEGSDVYNNPKSYGINKIKKMERTILDPKISYELNYGLSQIEAEKLKRKYKNRINSVNKVPKWMNLFREHMLFLD
;
A
#
# COMPACT_ATOMS: atom_id res chain seq x y z
N LYS A 1 -24.82 18.10 -15.64
CA LYS A 1 -23.39 18.33 -15.86
C LYS A 1 -22.61 17.16 -15.28
N CYS A 2 -21.68 16.62 -16.05
CA CYS A 2 -20.79 15.59 -15.56
C CYS A 2 -19.60 16.25 -14.86
N ILE A 3 -19.22 15.73 -13.68
CA ILE A 3 -18.02 16.14 -12.94
C ILE A 3 -17.02 14.99 -13.00
N VAL A 4 -15.79 15.29 -13.32
CA VAL A 4 -14.72 14.31 -13.46
C VAL A 4 -13.60 14.67 -12.48
N GLY A 5 -13.20 13.73 -11.64
CA GLY A 5 -12.15 13.94 -10.65
C GLY A 5 -11.37 12.66 -10.34
N GLY A 6 -10.31 12.80 -9.56
CA GLY A 6 -9.45 11.71 -9.14
C GLY A 6 -8.14 11.60 -9.93
N PRO A 7 -7.19 10.76 -9.45
CA PRO A 7 -5.83 10.70 -9.98
C PRO A 7 -5.73 10.11 -11.40
N ALA A 8 -6.76 9.39 -11.85
CA ALA A 8 -6.78 8.76 -13.19
C ALA A 8 -7.42 9.65 -14.27
N VAL A 9 -7.75 10.90 -13.96
CA VAL A 9 -8.36 11.81 -14.93
C VAL A 9 -7.30 12.28 -15.91
N ASN A 10 -7.57 12.09 -17.19
CA ASN A 10 -6.76 12.58 -18.30
C ASN A 10 -7.54 13.53 -19.20
N HIS A 11 -6.86 14.16 -20.17
CA HIS A 11 -7.43 15.14 -21.07
C HIS A 11 -8.66 14.64 -21.87
N LYS A 12 -8.75 13.31 -22.14
CA LYS A 12 -9.89 12.72 -22.86
C LYS A 12 -11.17 12.77 -22.04
N LEU A 13 -11.07 12.69 -20.71
CA LEU A 13 -12.22 12.77 -19.81
C LEU A 13 -12.75 14.20 -19.68
N LEU A 14 -11.93 15.20 -19.97
CA LEU A 14 -12.35 16.62 -19.95
C LEU A 14 -13.40 16.95 -21.02
N GLU A 15 -13.50 16.14 -22.08
CA GLU A 15 -14.54 16.30 -23.11
C GLU A 15 -15.95 15.94 -22.57
N PHE A 16 -16.01 15.13 -21.50
CA PHE A 16 -17.27 14.65 -20.91
C PHE A 16 -17.75 15.48 -19.73
N GLY A 17 -16.88 16.29 -19.12
CA GLY A 17 -17.28 17.04 -17.94
C GLY A 17 -16.24 18.01 -17.41
N LYS A 18 -16.60 18.74 -16.35
CA LYS A 18 -15.72 19.66 -15.66
C LYS A 18 -14.75 18.89 -14.78
N PHE A 19 -13.46 19.11 -14.96
CA PHE A 19 -12.44 18.54 -14.09
C PHE A 19 -12.33 19.33 -12.78
N LEU A 20 -12.27 18.62 -11.68
CA LEU A 20 -12.04 19.15 -10.34
C LEU A 20 -10.81 18.52 -9.74
N LYS A 21 -9.85 19.33 -9.33
CA LYS A 21 -8.52 18.89 -8.88
C LYS A 21 -8.53 18.26 -7.52
N ASN A 22 -9.46 18.66 -6.66
CA ASN A 22 -9.53 18.24 -5.28
C ASN A 22 -10.98 18.30 -4.74
N GLU A 23 -11.15 17.81 -3.54
CA GLU A 23 -12.43 17.79 -2.85
C GLU A 23 -13.01 19.20 -2.62
N ASP A 24 -12.18 20.20 -2.36
CA ASP A 24 -12.64 21.57 -2.12
C ASP A 24 -13.29 22.18 -3.37
N GLU A 25 -12.72 21.90 -4.54
CA GLU A 25 -13.32 22.32 -5.82
C GLU A 25 -14.65 21.61 -6.07
N LEU A 26 -14.74 20.31 -5.69
CA LEU A 26 -15.98 19.55 -5.77
C LEU A 26 -17.07 20.15 -4.86
N LEU A 27 -16.75 20.34 -3.59
CA LEU A 27 -17.69 20.91 -2.61
C LEU A 27 -18.16 22.31 -3.02
N LYS A 28 -17.26 23.12 -3.59
CA LYS A 28 -17.61 24.44 -4.14
C LYS A 28 -18.58 24.32 -5.34
N GLU A 29 -18.31 23.38 -6.26
CA GLU A 29 -19.12 23.20 -7.45
C GLU A 29 -20.54 22.72 -7.15
N ILE A 30 -20.70 21.87 -6.13
CA ILE A 30 -22.01 21.35 -5.69
C ILE A 30 -22.69 22.24 -4.63
N GLY A 31 -22.09 23.39 -4.29
CA GLY A 31 -22.69 24.35 -3.35
C GLY A 31 -22.65 23.95 -1.89
N LEU A 32 -21.83 22.96 -1.52
CA LEU A 32 -21.68 22.45 -0.15
C LEU A 32 -20.48 23.02 0.60
N LEU A 33 -19.84 24.08 0.11
CA LEU A 33 -18.78 24.76 0.83
C LEU A 33 -19.37 25.52 2.03
N ASN A 34 -19.43 24.82 3.16
CA ASN A 34 -19.45 25.50 4.46
C ASN A 34 -18.00 25.70 4.93
N ASN A 35 -17.72 26.87 5.50
CA ASN A 35 -16.40 27.23 6.01
C ASN A 35 -15.90 26.35 7.19
N ASN A 36 -16.71 25.43 7.66
CA ASN A 36 -16.34 24.39 8.64
C ASN A 36 -16.13 23.08 7.86
N LYS A 37 -14.89 22.78 7.54
CA LYS A 37 -14.48 21.47 7.02
C LYS A 37 -14.52 20.45 8.17
N GLU A 38 -15.69 19.98 8.54
CA GLU A 38 -15.77 18.76 9.34
C GLU A 38 -15.39 17.59 8.46
N ARG A 39 -14.19 17.07 8.63
CA ARG A 39 -13.73 15.81 8.01
C ARG A 39 -14.24 14.58 8.78
N VAL A 40 -15.32 14.73 9.49
CA VAL A 40 -15.94 13.63 10.23
C VAL A 40 -16.72 12.76 9.27
N LEU A 41 -16.26 11.52 9.11
CA LEU A 41 -16.83 10.57 8.17
C LEU A 41 -18.09 9.91 8.75
N ASP A 42 -19.11 9.76 7.92
CA ASP A 42 -20.32 9.00 8.22
C ASP A 42 -20.28 7.64 7.49
N PHE A 43 -20.47 6.56 8.24
CA PHE A 43 -20.48 5.19 7.76
C PHE A 43 -21.82 4.49 8.02
N SER A 44 -22.95 5.25 8.08
CA SER A 44 -24.26 4.72 8.45
C SER A 44 -24.80 3.62 7.51
N ASP A 45 -24.39 3.63 6.24
CA ASP A 45 -24.89 2.71 5.20
C ASP A 45 -24.11 1.39 5.08
N TYR A 46 -23.25 1.07 6.05
CA TYR A 46 -22.37 -0.13 5.99
C TYR A 46 -23.10 -1.47 5.88
N LYS A 47 -24.38 -1.54 6.22
CA LYS A 47 -25.20 -2.78 6.18
C LYS A 47 -25.29 -3.41 4.78
N ASN A 48 -25.00 -2.62 3.75
CA ASN A 48 -25.05 -3.06 2.35
C ASN A 48 -23.71 -3.61 1.82
N TYR A 49 -22.68 -3.63 2.64
CA TYR A 49 -21.36 -4.14 2.23
C TYR A 49 -21.22 -5.63 2.49
N PHE A 50 -20.48 -6.31 1.62
CA PHE A 50 -20.19 -7.75 1.74
C PHE A 50 -19.04 -7.97 2.73
N ILE A 51 -19.34 -7.83 4.01
CA ILE A 51 -18.39 -8.04 5.12
C ILE A 51 -19.14 -8.63 6.32
N PRO A 52 -18.49 -9.47 7.17
CA PRO A 52 -19.11 -10.00 8.39
C PRO A 52 -19.49 -8.91 9.38
N GLU A 53 -18.62 -7.94 9.56
CA GLU A 53 -18.78 -6.70 10.34
C GLU A 53 -18.14 -5.56 9.58
N ILE A 54 -18.47 -4.32 9.95
CA ILE A 54 -17.85 -3.16 9.34
C ILE A 54 -16.36 -3.06 9.72
N VAL A 55 -15.50 -2.91 8.71
CA VAL A 55 -14.14 -2.42 8.85
C VAL A 55 -14.09 -1.02 8.29
N VAL A 56 -13.96 -0.02 9.15
CA VAL A 56 -14.00 1.38 8.74
C VAL A 56 -12.67 1.80 8.14
N PRO A 57 -12.63 2.24 6.88
CA PRO A 57 -11.41 2.80 6.29
C PRO A 57 -11.18 4.22 6.78
N ILE A 58 -10.04 4.49 7.40
CA ILE A 58 -9.66 5.83 7.86
C ILE A 58 -8.35 6.24 7.23
N LYS A 59 -8.34 7.45 6.69
CA LYS A 59 -7.12 8.11 6.23
C LYS A 59 -6.70 9.15 7.27
N THR A 60 -5.44 9.12 7.68
CA THR A 60 -4.92 9.96 8.77
C THR A 60 -3.85 10.96 8.32
N VAL A 61 -3.38 10.79 7.08
CA VAL A 61 -2.40 11.66 6.43
C VAL A 61 -2.76 11.83 4.94
N ASN A 62 -2.34 12.92 4.34
CA ASN A 62 -2.66 13.17 2.92
C ASN A 62 -1.85 12.31 1.95
N THR A 63 -0.61 11.93 2.32
CA THR A 63 0.30 11.15 1.48
C THR A 63 1.34 10.40 2.31
N CYS A 64 2.14 9.53 1.66
CA CYS A 64 3.25 8.81 2.27
C CYS A 64 4.34 9.79 2.75
N TYR A 65 4.82 9.64 3.99
CA TYR A 65 5.91 10.49 4.50
C TYR A 65 7.26 10.20 3.85
N TYR A 66 7.48 8.96 3.38
CA TYR A 66 8.78 8.52 2.88
C TYR A 66 9.10 9.08 1.50
N GLN A 67 8.17 9.03 0.56
CA GLN A 67 8.21 9.64 -0.78
C GLN A 67 9.46 9.36 -1.64
N LYS A 68 10.26 8.32 -1.34
CA LYS A 68 11.55 8.06 -2.01
C LYS A 68 11.55 6.84 -2.91
N CYS A 69 10.51 5.98 -2.82
CA CYS A 69 10.48 4.75 -3.61
C CYS A 69 10.44 5.08 -5.11
N SER A 70 11.40 4.56 -5.88
CA SER A 70 11.60 4.93 -7.28
C SER A 70 10.44 4.56 -8.21
N PHE A 71 9.63 3.59 -7.84
CA PHE A 71 8.48 3.12 -8.62
C PHE A 71 7.17 3.84 -8.29
N CYS A 72 7.11 4.53 -7.14
CA CYS A 72 5.85 4.98 -6.57
C CYS A 72 5.48 6.39 -7.05
N THR A 73 4.20 6.59 -7.35
CA THR A 73 3.60 7.88 -7.71
C THR A 73 2.51 8.34 -6.74
N HIS A 74 2.21 7.54 -5.71
CA HIS A 74 1.11 7.80 -4.76
C HIS A 74 1.29 9.12 -3.99
N HIS A 75 2.53 9.58 -3.82
CA HIS A 75 2.76 10.86 -3.15
C HIS A 75 2.33 12.09 -3.98
N GLY A 76 2.19 11.96 -5.32
CA GLY A 76 1.71 13.02 -6.20
C GLY A 76 2.45 14.37 -6.08
N ASN A 77 3.68 14.37 -5.59
CA ASN A 77 4.46 15.56 -5.21
C ASN A 77 3.78 16.43 -4.13
N LEU A 78 2.88 15.85 -3.35
CA LEU A 78 2.22 16.52 -2.24
C LEU A 78 3.18 16.65 -1.05
N LYS A 79 3.12 17.78 -0.34
CA LYS A 79 3.76 17.91 0.96
C LYS A 79 3.04 17.00 1.95
N TYR A 80 3.79 16.25 2.76
CA TYR A 80 3.23 15.43 3.82
C TYR A 80 2.52 16.29 4.87
N GLU A 81 1.26 15.97 5.15
CA GLU A 81 0.43 16.66 6.14
C GLU A 81 -0.38 15.65 6.94
N GLU A 82 -0.45 15.86 8.25
CA GLU A 82 -1.22 15.03 9.18
C GLU A 82 -2.61 15.65 9.40
N PHE A 83 -3.65 14.81 9.38
CA PHE A 83 -5.00 15.24 9.72
C PHE A 83 -5.15 15.38 11.25
N SER A 84 -6.15 16.16 11.70
CA SER A 84 -6.41 16.34 13.11
C SER A 84 -6.69 15.02 13.84
N LEU A 85 -6.05 14.81 15.00
CA LEU A 85 -6.32 13.64 15.83
C LEU A 85 -7.72 13.67 16.42
N ASP A 86 -8.23 14.86 16.71
CA ASP A 86 -9.57 15.04 17.27
C ASP A 86 -10.65 14.69 16.24
N GLU A 87 -10.49 15.13 14.97
CA GLU A 87 -11.39 14.75 13.88
C GLU A 87 -11.37 13.25 13.61
N ILE A 88 -10.18 12.60 13.66
CA ILE A 88 -10.04 11.14 13.53
C ILE A 88 -10.79 10.44 14.67
N LYS A 89 -10.57 10.88 15.92
CA LYS A 89 -11.23 10.31 17.09
C LYS A 89 -12.75 10.48 17.02
N GLU A 90 -13.23 11.65 16.63
CA GLU A 90 -14.65 11.93 16.46
C GLU A 90 -15.28 11.03 15.39
N SER A 91 -14.61 10.85 14.21
CA SER A 91 -15.05 9.95 13.15
C SER A 91 -15.17 8.50 13.66
N LEU A 92 -14.19 8.03 14.45
CA LEU A 92 -14.19 6.69 15.02
C LEU A 92 -15.33 6.51 16.04
N VAL A 93 -15.58 7.50 16.90
CA VAL A 93 -16.68 7.49 17.87
C VAL A 93 -18.03 7.48 17.15
N LYS A 94 -18.24 8.36 16.17
CA LYS A 94 -19.49 8.43 15.38
C LYS A 94 -19.75 7.14 14.61
N SER A 95 -18.73 6.53 14.02
CA SER A 95 -18.85 5.27 13.28
C SER A 95 -19.19 4.06 14.16
N LYS A 96 -18.94 4.14 15.47
CA LYS A 96 -19.02 3.02 16.42
C LYS A 96 -18.18 1.81 15.98
N ALA A 97 -17.14 2.06 15.18
CA ALA A 97 -16.29 1.03 14.62
C ALA A 97 -15.60 0.21 15.71
N LYS A 98 -15.56 -1.11 15.52
CA LYS A 98 -14.75 -2.04 16.32
C LYS A 98 -13.51 -2.49 15.56
N LYS A 99 -13.54 -2.38 14.24
CA LYS A 99 -12.45 -2.75 13.36
C LYS A 99 -12.16 -1.59 12.39
N VAL A 100 -10.88 -1.27 12.22
CA VAL A 100 -10.43 -0.12 11.41
C VAL A 100 -9.28 -0.53 10.50
N PHE A 101 -9.32 -0.08 9.25
CA PHE A 101 -8.20 -0.13 8.35
C PHE A 101 -7.67 1.29 8.12
N LEU A 102 -6.45 1.57 8.61
CA LEU A 102 -5.73 2.79 8.24
C LEU A 102 -5.27 2.67 6.79
N ILE A 103 -5.99 3.31 5.89
CA ILE A 103 -5.74 3.25 4.43
C ILE A 103 -4.64 4.21 3.97
N ASP A 104 -3.86 4.75 4.91
CA ASP A 104 -2.69 5.57 4.59
C ASP A 104 -1.65 4.74 3.84
N ASP A 105 -0.97 5.35 2.86
CA ASP A 105 0.15 4.72 2.19
C ASP A 105 1.28 4.39 3.16
N MET A 106 1.55 5.27 4.11
CA MET A 106 2.50 5.04 5.20
C MET A 106 2.52 6.20 6.21
N ASN A 107 2.47 5.86 7.50
CA ASN A 107 2.69 6.76 8.62
C ASN A 107 4.11 6.59 9.21
N HIS A 108 4.71 7.66 9.72
CA HIS A 108 5.91 7.52 10.54
C HIS A 108 5.58 7.12 12.00
N LYS A 109 6.57 6.53 12.70
CA LYS A 109 6.41 5.96 14.05
C LYS A 109 5.67 6.86 15.04
N VAL A 110 6.11 8.13 15.17
CA VAL A 110 5.53 9.04 16.17
C VAL A 110 4.03 9.30 15.93
N ARG A 111 3.63 9.45 14.64
CA ARG A 111 2.22 9.63 14.28
C ARG A 111 1.42 8.38 14.58
N LEU A 112 1.93 7.22 14.18
CA LEU A 112 1.24 5.95 14.36
C LEU A 112 1.01 5.64 15.85
N LEU A 113 1.98 5.93 16.72
CA LEU A 113 1.83 5.76 18.17
C LEU A 113 0.76 6.69 18.76
N LYS A 114 0.60 7.91 18.25
CA LYS A 114 -0.50 8.80 18.67
C LYS A 114 -1.87 8.21 18.26
N ILE A 115 -1.98 7.68 17.06
CA ILE A 115 -3.20 7.02 16.57
C ILE A 115 -3.47 5.75 17.40
N ALA A 116 -2.44 4.95 17.68
CA ALA A 116 -2.53 3.74 18.49
C ALA A 116 -3.14 4.00 19.88
N LYS A 117 -2.83 5.15 20.52
CA LYS A 117 -3.45 5.55 21.79
C LYS A 117 -4.96 5.75 21.66
N ILE A 118 -5.41 6.36 20.56
CA ILE A 118 -6.85 6.55 20.28
C ILE A 118 -7.52 5.19 20.06
N MET A 119 -6.89 4.29 19.27
CA MET A 119 -7.42 2.94 19.02
C MET A 119 -7.58 2.17 20.33
N LYS A 120 -6.57 2.22 21.21
CA LYS A 120 -6.60 1.59 22.53
C LYS A 120 -7.72 2.13 23.40
N GLU A 121 -7.85 3.45 23.49
CA GLU A 121 -8.90 4.13 24.26
C GLU A 121 -10.32 3.72 23.84
N LEU A 122 -10.52 3.56 22.51
CA LEU A 122 -11.81 3.19 21.92
C LEU A 122 -12.02 1.67 21.84
N ASN A 123 -11.04 0.87 22.29
CA ASN A 123 -11.05 -0.59 22.17
C ASN A 123 -11.32 -1.08 20.74
N ILE A 124 -10.52 -0.57 19.79
CA ILE A 124 -10.61 -0.87 18.35
C ILE A 124 -9.48 -1.81 17.94
N GLU A 125 -9.82 -2.87 17.23
CA GLU A 125 -8.85 -3.67 16.48
C GLU A 125 -8.59 -3.02 15.12
N TRP A 126 -7.32 -2.98 14.71
CA TRP A 126 -6.96 -2.23 13.51
C TRP A 126 -5.82 -2.86 12.71
N MET A 127 -5.71 -2.38 11.48
CA MET A 127 -4.65 -2.76 10.55
C MET A 127 -4.12 -1.53 9.81
N CYS A 128 -2.90 -1.64 9.28
CA CYS A 128 -2.26 -0.55 8.53
C CYS A 128 -1.23 -1.08 7.52
N GLN A 129 -0.69 -0.16 6.70
CA GLN A 129 0.40 -0.43 5.77
C GLN A 129 1.69 0.20 6.29
N LEU A 130 2.80 -0.56 6.28
CA LEU A 130 4.10 -0.09 6.75
C LEU A 130 5.23 -0.58 5.85
N LYS A 131 6.35 0.13 5.92
CA LYS A 131 7.63 -0.29 5.37
C LYS A 131 8.39 -1.07 6.45
N PRO A 132 8.86 -2.29 6.19
CA PRO A 132 9.62 -3.06 7.19
C PRO A 132 11.05 -2.52 7.26
N ASP A 133 11.34 -1.75 8.31
CA ASP A 133 12.68 -1.24 8.62
C ASP A 133 12.90 -1.19 10.15
N LYS A 134 14.13 -0.91 10.58
CA LYS A 134 14.52 -0.84 12.01
C LYS A 134 13.71 0.11 12.89
N THR A 135 12.86 0.95 12.29
CA THR A 135 11.93 1.80 13.04
C THR A 135 10.96 0.97 13.89
N TRP A 136 10.63 -0.24 13.43
CA TRP A 136 9.65 -1.14 14.03
C TRP A 136 10.35 -2.20 14.88
N ASP A 137 10.98 -1.75 15.98
CA ASP A 137 11.58 -2.62 16.98
C ASP A 137 10.52 -3.40 17.78
N GLU A 138 10.96 -4.40 18.52
CA GLU A 138 10.10 -5.30 19.31
C GLU A 138 9.22 -4.51 20.30
N GLU A 139 9.79 -3.53 20.99
CA GLU A 139 9.06 -2.71 21.98
C GLU A 139 7.92 -1.92 21.31
N THR A 140 8.22 -1.32 20.17
CA THR A 140 7.21 -0.56 19.38
C THR A 140 6.10 -1.49 18.87
N LEU A 141 6.45 -2.65 18.32
CA LEU A 141 5.46 -3.62 17.83
C LEU A 141 4.59 -4.14 18.97
N LYS A 142 5.16 -4.36 20.15
CA LYS A 142 4.40 -4.71 21.35
C LYS A 142 3.44 -3.62 21.78
N GLU A 143 3.85 -2.35 21.78
CA GLU A 143 2.97 -1.21 22.08
C GLU A 143 1.81 -1.15 21.08
N LEU A 144 2.09 -1.29 19.81
CA LEU A 144 1.08 -1.29 18.75
C LEU A 144 0.11 -2.47 18.88
N TYR A 145 0.60 -3.70 19.18
CA TYR A 145 -0.25 -4.86 19.43
C TYR A 145 -1.19 -4.64 20.62
N LEU A 146 -0.65 -4.12 21.72
CA LEU A 146 -1.43 -3.79 22.93
C LEU A 146 -2.45 -2.67 22.70
N SER A 147 -2.30 -1.90 21.63
CA SER A 147 -3.26 -0.88 21.19
C SER A 147 -4.38 -1.41 20.28
N GLY A 148 -4.34 -2.71 19.93
CA GLY A 148 -5.30 -3.34 19.05
C GLY A 148 -4.82 -3.59 17.62
N LEU A 149 -3.56 -3.32 17.27
CA LEU A 149 -3.01 -3.70 15.96
C LEU A 149 -3.02 -5.22 15.82
N ARG A 150 -3.65 -5.72 14.74
CA ARG A 150 -3.76 -7.16 14.47
C ARG A 150 -3.14 -7.59 13.15
N VAL A 151 -3.08 -6.70 12.18
CA VAL A 151 -2.59 -7.02 10.83
C VAL A 151 -1.74 -5.86 10.33
N VAL A 152 -0.58 -6.17 9.76
CA VAL A 152 0.23 -5.20 9.02
C VAL A 152 0.47 -5.68 7.59
N LEU A 153 0.27 -4.78 6.64
CA LEU A 153 0.60 -4.97 5.24
C LEU A 153 1.98 -4.36 4.99
N TRP A 154 2.97 -5.24 4.89
CA TRP A 154 4.37 -4.86 4.77
C TRP A 154 4.79 -4.69 3.31
N GLY A 155 5.24 -3.50 2.94
CA GLY A 155 5.87 -3.27 1.65
C GLY A 155 7.30 -3.82 1.63
N VAL A 156 7.45 -5.13 1.48
CA VAL A 156 8.75 -5.83 1.37
C VAL A 156 9.40 -5.60 0.02
N GLU A 157 8.64 -5.76 -1.03
CA GLU A 157 8.91 -5.55 -2.45
C GLU A 157 9.89 -6.56 -3.06
N SER A 158 11.04 -6.89 -2.45
CA SER A 158 12.03 -7.82 -2.98
C SER A 158 12.81 -8.53 -1.87
N GLY A 159 13.27 -9.75 -2.15
CA GLY A 159 14.24 -10.48 -1.33
C GLY A 159 15.69 -10.25 -1.75
N SER A 160 15.97 -9.34 -2.69
CA SER A 160 17.31 -8.97 -3.14
C SER A 160 17.72 -7.59 -2.62
N ASN A 161 18.83 -7.51 -1.89
CA ASN A 161 19.38 -6.25 -1.38
C ASN A 161 19.72 -5.28 -2.50
N ARG A 162 20.19 -5.76 -3.68
CA ARG A 162 20.44 -4.91 -4.84
C ARG A 162 19.15 -4.27 -5.35
N ILE A 163 18.08 -5.05 -5.50
CA ILE A 163 16.77 -4.55 -5.96
C ILE A 163 16.18 -3.58 -4.93
N LEU A 164 16.23 -3.88 -3.63
CA LEU A 164 15.78 -2.96 -2.57
C LEU A 164 16.49 -1.60 -2.63
N LYS A 165 17.81 -1.61 -2.88
CA LYS A 165 18.60 -0.39 -3.08
C LYS A 165 18.17 0.38 -4.34
N LEU A 166 17.94 -0.33 -5.44
CA LEU A 166 17.51 0.25 -6.71
C LEU A 166 16.11 0.86 -6.62
N ILE A 167 15.20 0.19 -5.92
CA ILE A 167 13.86 0.68 -5.56
C ILE A 167 13.93 1.91 -4.64
N LYS A 168 15.07 2.17 -4.02
CA LYS A 168 15.25 3.20 -2.98
C LYS A 168 14.33 2.96 -1.77
N LYS A 169 14.13 1.67 -1.40
CA LYS A 169 13.20 1.28 -0.32
C LYS A 169 13.67 1.75 1.06
N GLY A 170 15.00 1.91 1.26
CA GLY A 170 15.58 2.37 2.52
C GLY A 170 15.47 1.33 3.64
N THR A 171 15.58 0.07 3.27
CA THR A 171 15.68 -1.11 4.14
C THR A 171 16.53 -2.16 3.44
N ASN A 172 16.86 -3.24 4.09
CA ASN A 172 17.57 -4.41 3.58
C ASN A 172 16.87 -5.70 4.00
N VAL A 173 17.28 -6.82 3.43
CA VAL A 173 16.65 -8.13 3.67
C VAL A 173 16.69 -8.52 5.13
N GLU A 174 17.82 -8.30 5.79
CA GLU A 174 18.06 -8.66 7.19
C GLU A 174 17.11 -7.88 8.13
N ASP A 175 16.99 -6.58 7.93
CA ASP A 175 16.07 -5.73 8.70
C ASP A 175 14.61 -6.14 8.49
N ILE A 176 14.25 -6.49 7.24
CA ILE A 176 12.90 -6.96 6.91
C ILE A 176 12.59 -8.26 7.65
N GLU A 177 13.52 -9.23 7.66
CA GLU A 177 13.34 -10.52 8.33
C GLU A 177 13.16 -10.35 9.84
N GLU A 178 13.97 -9.50 10.45
CA GLU A 178 13.87 -9.20 11.89
C GLU A 178 12.49 -8.59 12.22
N VAL A 179 12.02 -7.61 11.43
CA VAL A 179 10.73 -6.97 11.64
C VAL A 179 9.57 -7.97 11.48
N LEU A 180 9.60 -8.81 10.43
CA LEU A 180 8.56 -9.83 10.22
C LEU A 180 8.51 -10.83 11.36
N LYS A 181 9.67 -11.27 11.86
CA LYS A 181 9.79 -12.16 13.00
C LYS A 181 9.20 -11.52 14.26
N ASN A 182 9.69 -10.34 14.64
CA ASN A 182 9.24 -9.64 15.84
C ASN A 182 7.73 -9.35 15.79
N SER A 183 7.22 -8.92 14.63
CA SER A 183 5.79 -8.72 14.41
C SER A 183 4.98 -9.99 14.65
N LYS A 184 5.46 -11.14 14.13
CA LYS A 184 4.79 -12.43 14.31
C LYS A 184 4.83 -12.91 15.75
N GLU A 185 5.95 -12.75 16.44
CA GLU A 185 6.11 -13.11 17.86
C GLU A 185 5.17 -12.29 18.76
N MET A 186 4.83 -11.06 18.38
CA MET A 186 3.82 -10.27 19.08
C MET A 186 2.37 -10.69 18.75
N GLY A 187 2.14 -11.62 17.83
CA GLY A 187 0.80 -12.05 17.43
C GLY A 187 0.17 -11.20 16.31
N ILE A 188 0.95 -10.34 15.67
CA ILE A 188 0.50 -9.53 14.52
C ILE A 188 0.57 -10.39 13.25
N LYS A 189 -0.49 -10.38 12.44
CA LYS A 189 -0.53 -11.07 11.15
C LYS A 189 0.23 -10.24 10.09
N ASN A 190 1.12 -10.90 9.36
CA ASN A 190 1.98 -10.27 8.35
C ASN A 190 1.48 -10.58 6.93
N VAL A 191 0.97 -9.55 6.25
CA VAL A 191 0.70 -9.58 4.80
C VAL A 191 1.87 -8.91 4.10
N VAL A 192 2.54 -9.59 3.15
CA VAL A 192 3.72 -9.04 2.48
C VAL A 192 3.43 -8.73 1.01
N TYR A 193 3.72 -7.50 0.62
CA TYR A 193 3.71 -7.08 -0.78
C TYR A 193 5.05 -7.40 -1.42
N MET A 194 5.00 -8.03 -2.60
CA MET A 194 6.17 -8.38 -3.40
C MET A 194 6.02 -7.87 -4.82
N ILE A 195 7.09 -7.32 -5.35
CA ILE A 195 7.20 -6.87 -6.75
C ILE A 195 8.23 -7.74 -7.46
N PHE A 196 7.83 -8.44 -8.49
CA PHE A 196 8.69 -9.27 -9.34
C PHE A 196 8.90 -8.60 -10.70
N GLY A 197 10.09 -8.72 -11.26
CA GLY A 197 10.42 -8.15 -12.57
C GLY A 197 10.62 -6.64 -12.52
N PHE A 198 11.20 -6.12 -11.42
CA PHE A 198 11.64 -4.73 -11.40
C PHE A 198 12.71 -4.52 -12.48
N PRO A 199 12.76 -3.39 -13.20
CA PRO A 199 13.73 -3.16 -14.25
C PRO A 199 15.16 -3.50 -13.83
N SER A 200 15.86 -4.29 -14.66
CA SER A 200 17.19 -4.88 -14.41
C SER A 200 17.26 -6.03 -13.38
N GLU A 201 16.15 -6.50 -12.82
CA GLU A 201 16.14 -7.71 -11.99
C GLU A 201 16.57 -8.92 -12.81
N SER A 202 17.51 -9.73 -12.31
CA SER A 202 17.91 -10.99 -12.94
C SER A 202 17.01 -12.15 -12.49
N GLU A 203 17.13 -13.32 -13.15
CA GLU A 203 16.42 -14.54 -12.72
C GLU A 203 16.90 -15.00 -11.34
N GLU A 204 18.20 -14.84 -11.04
CA GLU A 204 18.76 -15.16 -9.72
C GLU A 204 18.14 -14.30 -8.63
N GLU A 205 17.99 -12.99 -8.85
CA GLU A 205 17.40 -12.07 -7.89
C GLU A 205 15.89 -12.27 -7.72
N PHE A 206 15.21 -12.65 -8.81
CA PHE A 206 13.84 -13.14 -8.73
C PHE A 206 13.75 -14.35 -7.79
N LEU A 207 14.69 -15.32 -7.94
CA LEU A 207 14.74 -16.50 -7.08
C LEU A 207 15.12 -16.17 -5.64
N GLU A 208 16.00 -15.17 -5.40
CA GLU A 208 16.26 -14.65 -4.05
C GLU A 208 14.96 -14.23 -3.36
N SER A 209 14.07 -13.54 -4.09
CA SER A 209 12.76 -13.14 -3.58
C SER A 209 11.84 -14.35 -3.27
N VAL A 210 11.87 -15.42 -4.08
CA VAL A 210 11.12 -16.64 -3.81
C VAL A 210 11.69 -17.37 -2.57
N ILE A 211 13.01 -17.48 -2.48
CA ILE A 211 13.71 -18.10 -1.35
C ILE A 211 13.47 -17.30 -0.05
N PHE A 212 13.50 -15.97 -0.13
CA PHE A 212 13.14 -15.08 0.99
C PHE A 212 11.75 -15.43 1.54
N LEU A 213 10.75 -15.59 0.68
CA LEU A 213 9.40 -15.97 1.10
C LEU A 213 9.38 -17.31 1.80
N GLU A 214 10.05 -18.32 1.23
CA GLU A 214 10.10 -19.69 1.80
C GLU A 214 10.76 -19.73 3.17
N ARG A 215 11.93 -19.09 3.33
CA ARG A 215 12.63 -19.09 4.62
C ARG A 215 11.91 -18.29 5.71
N ASN A 216 11.07 -17.32 5.31
CA ASN A 216 10.23 -16.54 6.22
C ASN A 216 8.79 -17.06 6.33
N SER A 217 8.50 -18.26 5.84
CA SER A 217 7.14 -18.81 5.79
C SER A 217 6.44 -18.85 7.15
N ASN A 218 7.19 -19.07 8.23
CA ASN A 218 6.64 -19.05 9.58
C ASN A 218 6.18 -17.65 10.02
N ASN A 219 6.78 -16.61 9.48
CA ASN A 219 6.54 -15.22 9.84
C ASN A 219 5.54 -14.51 8.89
N ILE A 220 5.13 -15.17 7.80
CA ILE A 220 4.23 -14.60 6.77
C ILE A 220 2.88 -15.32 6.86
N ASP A 221 1.80 -14.56 6.82
CA ASP A 221 0.43 -15.09 6.79
C ASP A 221 -0.17 -15.05 5.38
N LEU A 222 0.16 -14.02 4.60
CA LEU A 222 -0.32 -13.87 3.22
C LEU A 222 0.70 -13.13 2.35
N VAL A 223 0.90 -13.61 1.13
CA VAL A 223 1.71 -12.93 0.12
C VAL A 223 0.81 -12.28 -0.92
N SER A 224 1.09 -11.02 -1.26
CA SER A 224 0.47 -10.28 -2.35
C SER A 224 1.50 -10.03 -3.45
N PRO A 225 1.69 -10.97 -4.40
CA PRO A 225 2.72 -10.88 -5.42
C PRO A 225 2.21 -10.12 -6.65
N ALA A 226 2.90 -9.06 -7.05
CA ALA A 226 2.65 -8.32 -8.27
C ALA A 226 3.83 -8.45 -9.25
N THR A 227 3.56 -8.33 -10.55
CA THR A 227 4.61 -8.07 -11.54
C THR A 227 4.75 -6.57 -11.69
N PHE A 228 5.99 -6.08 -11.77
CA PHE A 228 6.26 -4.66 -11.88
C PHE A 228 5.51 -4.01 -13.06
N GLY A 229 4.83 -2.91 -12.78
CA GLY A 229 4.17 -2.05 -13.76
C GLY A 229 4.78 -0.66 -13.73
N LEU A 230 5.32 -0.19 -14.86
CA LEU A 230 5.87 1.17 -14.96
C LEU A 230 4.75 2.20 -14.89
N GLN A 231 4.86 3.11 -13.93
CA GLN A 231 3.91 4.20 -13.72
C GLN A 231 4.48 5.52 -14.25
N GLU A 232 3.70 6.25 -15.02
CA GLU A 232 4.03 7.60 -15.48
C GLU A 232 4.19 8.54 -14.29
N GLY A 233 5.26 9.36 -14.30
CA GLY A 233 5.59 10.26 -13.20
C GLY A 233 6.49 9.65 -12.10
N SER A 234 6.71 8.33 -12.09
CA SER A 234 7.67 7.72 -11.18
C SER A 234 9.12 8.07 -11.54
N ASP A 235 10.05 7.92 -10.60
CA ASP A 235 11.48 8.13 -10.88
C ASP A 235 11.99 7.16 -11.95
N VAL A 236 11.52 5.90 -11.93
CA VAL A 236 11.83 4.91 -12.98
C VAL A 236 11.37 5.38 -14.37
N TYR A 237 10.21 6.00 -14.45
CA TYR A 237 9.67 6.53 -15.71
C TYR A 237 10.43 7.77 -16.18
N ASN A 238 10.78 8.67 -15.28
CA ASN A 238 11.45 9.93 -15.59
C ASN A 238 12.95 9.74 -15.88
N ASN A 239 13.57 8.71 -15.30
CA ASN A 239 14.99 8.40 -15.43
C ASN A 239 15.23 6.95 -15.93
N PRO A 240 14.64 6.52 -17.05
CA PRO A 240 14.55 5.11 -17.43
C PRO A 240 15.93 4.47 -17.63
N LYS A 241 16.88 5.20 -18.18
CA LYS A 241 18.25 4.68 -18.42
C LYS A 241 18.97 4.28 -17.13
N SER A 242 18.71 4.96 -15.99
CA SER A 242 19.28 4.63 -14.70
C SER A 242 18.79 3.29 -14.15
N TYR A 243 17.71 2.77 -14.69
CA TYR A 243 17.07 1.50 -14.34
C TYR A 243 17.21 0.43 -15.44
N GLY A 244 18.09 0.63 -16.44
CA GLY A 244 18.29 -0.31 -17.54
C GLY A 244 17.17 -0.32 -18.57
N ILE A 245 16.25 0.63 -18.54
CA ILE A 245 15.19 0.76 -19.55
C ILE A 245 15.75 1.51 -20.76
N ASN A 246 15.69 0.84 -21.92
CA ASN A 246 16.13 1.39 -23.19
C ASN A 246 15.04 2.24 -23.85
N LYS A 247 13.81 1.72 -23.88
CA LYS A 247 12.68 2.36 -24.56
C LYS A 247 11.37 2.18 -23.79
N ILE A 248 10.60 3.24 -23.69
CA ILE A 248 9.23 3.21 -23.17
C ILE A 248 8.26 3.26 -24.34
N LYS A 249 7.24 2.41 -24.30
CA LYS A 249 6.15 2.36 -25.29
C LYS A 249 4.83 2.64 -24.59
N LYS A 250 4.08 3.58 -25.11
CA LYS A 250 2.72 3.88 -24.67
C LYS A 250 1.74 3.39 -25.74
N MET A 251 0.75 2.64 -25.30
CA MET A 251 -0.38 2.23 -26.15
C MET A 251 -1.62 2.98 -25.64
N GLU A 252 -2.11 3.89 -26.46
CA GLU A 252 -3.31 4.66 -26.17
C GLU A 252 -4.52 3.74 -25.94
N ARG A 253 -5.37 4.13 -25.00
CA ARG A 253 -6.66 3.51 -24.71
C ARG A 253 -7.76 4.56 -24.77
N THR A 254 -8.99 4.16 -25.04
CA THR A 254 -10.09 5.09 -25.28
C THR A 254 -10.40 5.97 -24.07
N ILE A 255 -10.48 5.39 -22.88
CA ILE A 255 -10.90 6.08 -21.65
C ILE A 255 -9.82 6.04 -20.59
N LEU A 256 -9.16 4.89 -20.43
CA LEU A 256 -8.15 4.67 -19.40
C LEU A 256 -6.81 5.30 -19.80
N ASP A 257 -5.94 5.49 -18.81
CA ASP A 257 -4.57 5.89 -19.05
C ASP A 257 -3.86 4.94 -20.02
N PRO A 258 -2.89 5.42 -20.83
CA PRO A 258 -2.16 4.58 -21.74
C PRO A 258 -1.57 3.36 -21.04
N LYS A 259 -1.61 2.21 -21.73
CA LYS A 259 -0.86 1.04 -21.28
C LYS A 259 0.62 1.30 -21.53
N ILE A 260 1.42 1.27 -20.47
CA ILE A 260 2.87 1.48 -20.55
C ILE A 260 3.56 0.12 -20.55
N SER A 261 4.46 -0.07 -21.52
CA SER A 261 5.41 -1.16 -21.59
C SER A 261 6.80 -0.61 -21.87
N TYR A 262 7.84 -1.41 -21.66
CA TYR A 262 9.22 -0.96 -21.83
C TYR A 262 10.12 -2.10 -22.32
N GLU A 263 11.23 -1.70 -22.94
CA GLU A 263 12.30 -2.60 -23.36
C GLU A 263 13.51 -2.37 -22.44
N LEU A 264 14.16 -3.45 -22.03
CA LEU A 264 15.33 -3.42 -21.17
C LEU A 264 16.62 -3.66 -21.95
N ASN A 265 17.74 -3.10 -21.46
CA ASN A 265 19.06 -3.45 -21.92
C ASN A 265 19.52 -4.78 -21.33
N TYR A 266 19.08 -5.13 -20.12
CA TYR A 266 19.40 -6.35 -19.38
C TYR A 266 18.36 -6.60 -18.28
N GLY A 267 18.34 -7.83 -17.78
CA GLY A 267 17.38 -8.28 -16.78
C GLY A 267 16.08 -8.83 -17.38
N LEU A 268 15.16 -9.21 -16.54
CA LEU A 268 13.89 -9.83 -16.93
C LEU A 268 12.93 -8.81 -17.55
N SER A 269 12.49 -9.08 -18.77
CA SER A 269 11.36 -8.36 -19.35
C SER A 269 10.07 -8.61 -18.54
N GLN A 270 9.06 -7.76 -18.71
CA GLN A 270 7.75 -7.95 -18.06
C GLN A 270 7.14 -9.32 -18.37
N ILE A 271 7.34 -9.81 -19.63
CA ILE A 271 6.81 -11.11 -20.07
C ILE A 271 7.56 -12.26 -19.38
N GLU A 272 8.88 -12.17 -19.28
CA GLU A 272 9.72 -13.20 -18.62
C GLU A 272 9.43 -13.24 -17.13
N ALA A 273 9.35 -12.09 -16.46
CA ALA A 273 8.99 -12.01 -15.05
C ALA A 273 7.60 -12.63 -14.78
N GLU A 274 6.61 -12.38 -15.65
CA GLU A 274 5.28 -12.99 -15.51
C GLU A 274 5.32 -14.51 -15.74
N LYS A 275 6.13 -14.99 -16.71
CA LYS A 275 6.34 -16.43 -16.91
C LYS A 275 7.00 -17.09 -15.71
N LEU A 276 8.04 -16.47 -15.14
CA LEU A 276 8.70 -16.97 -13.94
C LEU A 276 7.75 -16.96 -12.74
N LYS A 277 6.98 -15.90 -12.54
CA LYS A 277 5.98 -15.83 -11.47
C LYS A 277 4.95 -16.95 -11.58
N ARG A 278 4.52 -17.30 -12.80
CA ARG A 278 3.64 -18.46 -13.04
C ARG A 278 4.35 -19.78 -12.78
N LYS A 279 5.60 -19.93 -13.21
CA LYS A 279 6.42 -21.13 -12.96
C LYS A 279 6.59 -21.38 -11.47
N TYR A 280 6.88 -20.34 -10.69
CA TYR A 280 7.13 -20.44 -9.23
C TYR A 280 5.88 -20.16 -8.38
N LYS A 281 4.70 -20.06 -8.97
CA LYS A 281 3.44 -19.75 -8.29
C LYS A 281 3.16 -20.61 -7.07
N ASN A 282 3.44 -21.92 -7.16
CA ASN A 282 3.18 -22.84 -6.06
C ASN A 282 4.14 -22.55 -4.87
N ARG A 283 5.42 -22.29 -5.15
CA ARG A 283 6.39 -21.91 -4.11
C ARG A 283 6.02 -20.58 -3.46
N ILE A 284 5.65 -19.57 -4.25
CA ILE A 284 5.21 -18.26 -3.74
C ILE A 284 3.94 -18.38 -2.88
N ASN A 285 2.97 -19.21 -3.29
CA ASN A 285 1.72 -19.35 -2.54
C ASN A 285 1.78 -20.36 -1.40
N SER A 286 2.78 -21.25 -1.34
CA SER A 286 2.89 -22.25 -0.28
C SER A 286 3.13 -21.64 1.12
N VAL A 287 3.60 -20.40 1.17
CA VAL A 287 3.83 -19.69 2.43
C VAL A 287 2.55 -19.08 3.01
N ASN A 288 1.46 -19.00 2.23
CA ASN A 288 0.18 -18.46 2.67
C ASN A 288 -0.48 -19.38 3.70
N LYS A 289 -0.83 -18.85 4.86
CA LYS A 289 -1.62 -19.54 5.91
C LYS A 289 -3.13 -19.38 5.69
N VAL A 290 -3.51 -18.51 4.77
CA VAL A 290 -4.90 -18.26 4.36
C VAL A 290 -5.04 -18.36 2.84
N PRO A 291 -6.24 -18.57 2.31
CA PRO A 291 -6.45 -18.64 0.87
C PRO A 291 -5.97 -17.38 0.15
N LYS A 292 -5.28 -17.53 -0.99
CA LYS A 292 -4.73 -16.41 -1.78
C LYS A 292 -5.75 -15.35 -2.20
N TRP A 293 -7.03 -15.74 -2.35
CA TRP A 293 -8.11 -14.80 -2.69
C TRP A 293 -8.38 -13.79 -1.57
N MET A 294 -7.88 -14.03 -0.34
CA MET A 294 -7.89 -13.04 0.74
C MET A 294 -7.18 -11.73 0.36
N ASN A 295 -6.32 -11.75 -0.65
CA ASN A 295 -5.74 -10.53 -1.24
C ASN A 295 -6.78 -9.54 -1.80
N LEU A 296 -8.00 -9.99 -2.12
CA LEU A 296 -9.11 -9.14 -2.57
C LEU A 296 -9.90 -8.55 -1.39
N PHE A 297 -9.75 -9.14 -0.19
CA PHE A 297 -10.52 -8.81 1.01
C PHE A 297 -9.59 -8.77 2.22
N ARG A 298 -8.50 -8.00 2.14
CA ARG A 298 -7.43 -7.99 3.17
C ARG A 298 -7.94 -7.56 4.53
N GLU A 299 -8.93 -6.69 4.57
CA GLU A 299 -9.61 -6.27 5.80
C GLU A 299 -10.26 -7.44 6.55
N HIS A 300 -10.62 -8.53 5.84
CA HIS A 300 -11.13 -9.76 6.47
C HIS A 300 -10.08 -10.49 7.31
N MET A 301 -8.78 -10.17 7.16
CA MET A 301 -7.73 -10.68 8.05
C MET A 301 -7.95 -10.26 9.51
N LEU A 302 -8.73 -9.20 9.76
CA LEU A 302 -9.13 -8.76 11.10
C LEU A 302 -10.16 -9.68 11.78
N PHE A 303 -10.77 -10.61 11.04
CA PHE A 303 -11.75 -11.58 11.57
C PHE A 303 -11.15 -12.98 11.79
N LEU A 304 -9.89 -13.14 11.51
CA LEU A 304 -9.19 -14.41 11.75
C LEU A 304 -8.58 -14.38 13.16
N ASP A 305 -8.74 -15.49 13.87
CA ASP A 305 -8.12 -15.72 15.19
C ASP A 305 -6.61 -15.96 15.10
#